data_de9c70087ddb211624353f6cd1c395ad
#
_entry.id   de9c70087ddb211624353f6cd1c395ad
#
_cell.length_a   1.000
_cell.length_b   1.000
_cell.length_c   1.000
_cell.angle_alpha   90.00
_cell.angle_beta   90.00
_cell.angle_gamma   90.00
#
_symmetry.space_group_name_H-M   'P 1'
#
loop_
_entity.id
_entity.type
_entity.pdbx_description
1 polymer ?
#
loop_
_entity_poly.entity_id
_entity_poly.type
_entity_poly.pdbx_seq_one_letter_code
_entity_poly.pdbx_strand_id
1 'polypeptide(L)'
;LMRSSAASDVYKRQVSAWGGMTFLIPYVLFVILIGSTGVIEEMALGRATKGGPIKAFGDCMQMRTGKRKAGEAIGFIPVLGSLALAMGYTVVVGWIFKYTYLAFSGKLSAMGNDMSAIGGMFGSTASTFGNNMWLIIAMVVTAVIMALGIAGGIEKANKVMMPLLFIMFVGLGIYI
;
A
#
# COMPACT_ATOMS: atom_id res chain seq x y z
N LEU A 1 17.96 -7.52 -17.60
CA LEU A 1 18.33 -6.28 -16.88
C LEU A 1 18.03 -5.01 -17.68
N MET A 2 18.21 -4.97 -18.99
CA MET A 2 17.87 -3.80 -19.84
C MET A 2 16.35 -3.53 -19.94
N ARG A 3 15.49 -4.51 -19.78
CA ARG A 3 14.02 -4.33 -19.90
C ARG A 3 13.38 -3.61 -18.72
N SER A 4 13.91 -3.75 -17.50
CA SER A 4 13.34 -3.07 -16.31
C SER A 4 13.73 -1.58 -16.24
N SER A 5 14.96 -1.24 -16.64
CA SER A 5 15.40 0.16 -16.74
C SER A 5 14.65 0.90 -17.86
N ALA A 6 14.46 0.24 -19.02
CA ALA A 6 13.69 0.82 -20.11
C ALA A 6 12.23 1.08 -19.73
N ALA A 7 11.58 0.19 -18.97
CA ALA A 7 10.21 0.39 -18.48
C ALA A 7 10.11 1.55 -17.49
N SER A 8 11.07 1.69 -16.57
CA SER A 8 11.11 2.81 -15.64
C SER A 8 11.41 4.15 -16.32
N ASP A 9 12.27 4.14 -17.33
CA ASP A 9 12.56 5.33 -18.14
C ASP A 9 11.39 5.74 -19.03
N VAL A 10 10.65 4.77 -19.57
CA VAL A 10 9.40 5.03 -20.30
C VAL A 10 8.38 5.69 -19.39
N TYR A 11 8.23 5.21 -18.15
CA TYR A 11 7.28 5.78 -17.19
C TYR A 11 7.65 7.22 -16.79
N LYS A 12 8.92 7.47 -16.51
CA LYS A 12 9.42 8.82 -16.20
C LYS A 12 9.29 9.76 -17.39
N ARG A 13 9.58 9.29 -18.59
CA ARG A 13 9.44 10.06 -19.83
C ARG A 13 7.98 10.31 -20.17
N GLN A 14 7.07 9.38 -19.91
CA GLN A 14 5.64 9.60 -20.12
C GLN A 14 5.10 10.74 -19.27
N VAL A 15 5.37 10.75 -17.96
CA VAL A 15 4.94 11.85 -17.09
C VAL A 15 5.56 13.18 -17.51
N SER A 16 6.85 13.18 -17.89
CA SER A 16 7.56 14.37 -18.39
C SER A 16 7.03 14.84 -19.75
N ALA A 17 6.76 13.92 -20.68
CA ALA A 17 6.26 14.23 -22.01
C ALA A 17 4.81 14.76 -22.03
N TRP A 18 4.01 14.39 -21.05
CA TRP A 18 2.60 14.80 -20.92
C TRP A 18 2.41 15.98 -19.95
N GLY A 19 3.44 16.79 -19.76
CA GLY A 19 3.32 18.06 -19.06
C GLY A 19 3.81 18.08 -17.61
N GLY A 20 4.40 16.99 -17.10
CA GLY A 20 5.03 16.95 -15.76
C GLY A 20 4.10 17.43 -14.65
N MET A 21 4.35 18.63 -14.14
CA MET A 21 3.54 19.25 -13.06
C MET A 21 2.08 19.50 -13.45
N THR A 22 1.77 19.71 -14.72
CA THR A 22 0.37 19.90 -15.16
C THR A 22 -0.48 18.66 -14.99
N PHE A 23 0.12 17.47 -14.97
CA PHE A 23 -0.58 16.21 -14.62
C PHE A 23 -1.10 16.21 -13.18
N LEU A 24 -0.43 16.91 -12.26
CA LEU A 24 -0.85 16.96 -10.85
C LEU A 24 -2.21 17.65 -10.66
N ILE A 25 -2.55 18.62 -11.50
CA ILE A 25 -3.82 19.35 -11.39
C ILE A 25 -5.02 18.40 -11.60
N PRO A 26 -5.17 17.72 -12.77
CA PRO A 26 -6.25 16.75 -12.95
C PRO A 26 -6.14 15.57 -11.97
N TYR A 27 -4.95 15.11 -11.61
CA TYR A 27 -4.75 14.05 -10.63
C TYR A 27 -5.36 14.42 -9.26
N VAL A 28 -5.02 15.58 -8.71
CA VAL A 28 -5.55 16.06 -7.43
C VAL A 28 -7.06 16.25 -7.51
N LEU A 29 -7.56 16.80 -8.61
CA LEU A 29 -8.99 16.98 -8.83
C LEU A 29 -9.75 15.64 -8.84
N PHE A 30 -9.24 14.64 -9.54
CA PHE A 30 -9.82 13.29 -9.55
C PHE A 30 -9.70 12.59 -8.20
N VAL A 31 -8.58 12.75 -7.48
CA VAL A 31 -8.44 12.21 -6.12
C VAL A 31 -9.47 12.81 -5.16
N ILE A 32 -9.71 14.12 -5.25
CA ILE A 32 -10.72 14.79 -4.42
C ILE A 32 -12.13 14.33 -4.81
N LEU A 33 -12.46 14.33 -6.09
CA LEU A 33 -13.81 14.01 -6.55
C LEU A 33 -14.15 12.53 -6.39
N ILE A 34 -13.29 11.63 -6.89
CA ILE A 34 -13.56 10.20 -6.91
C ILE A 34 -13.16 9.54 -5.58
N GLY A 35 -12.01 9.91 -5.03
CA GLY A 35 -11.50 9.33 -3.78
C GLY A 35 -12.39 9.68 -2.59
N SER A 36 -12.83 10.93 -2.46
CA SER A 36 -13.69 11.35 -1.34
C SER A 36 -15.08 10.71 -1.42
N THR A 37 -15.70 10.67 -2.60
CA THR A 37 -17.03 10.05 -2.78
C THR A 37 -16.98 8.55 -2.51
N GLY A 38 -16.00 7.82 -3.05
CA GLY A 38 -15.83 6.39 -2.82
C GLY A 38 -15.65 6.04 -1.34
N VAL A 39 -14.78 6.78 -0.64
CA VAL A 39 -14.54 6.56 0.80
C VAL A 39 -15.80 6.86 1.64
N ILE A 40 -16.53 7.93 1.31
CA ILE A 40 -17.78 8.27 2.02
C ILE A 40 -18.83 7.17 1.83
N GLU A 41 -18.98 6.66 0.60
CA GLU A 41 -19.92 5.59 0.30
C GLU A 41 -19.57 4.29 1.02
N GLU A 42 -18.29 3.89 1.03
CA GLU A 42 -17.82 2.71 1.76
C GLU A 42 -18.08 2.83 3.27
N MET A 43 -17.77 4.00 3.85
CA MET A 43 -18.02 4.24 5.28
C MET A 43 -19.51 4.27 5.60
N ALA A 44 -20.35 4.86 4.74
CA ALA A 44 -21.80 4.89 4.91
C ALA A 44 -22.39 3.48 4.87
N LEU A 45 -21.97 2.67 3.89
CA LEU A 45 -22.39 1.28 3.76
C LEU A 45 -21.96 0.44 4.98
N GLY A 46 -20.72 0.59 5.42
CA GLY A 46 -20.21 -0.11 6.59
C GLY A 46 -20.95 0.24 7.88
N ARG A 47 -21.32 1.52 8.08
CA ARG A 47 -22.12 1.98 9.22
C ARG A 47 -23.56 1.49 9.16
N ALA A 48 -24.19 1.50 7.98
CA ALA A 48 -25.56 1.07 7.79
C ALA A 48 -25.75 -0.42 8.06
N THR A 49 -24.81 -1.25 7.60
CA THR A 49 -24.91 -2.71 7.70
C THR A 49 -24.26 -3.29 8.94
N LYS A 50 -23.42 -2.52 9.64
CA LYS A 50 -22.65 -2.96 10.83
C LYS A 50 -21.98 -4.32 10.63
N GLY A 51 -21.37 -4.52 9.47
CA GLY A 51 -20.77 -5.79 9.09
C GLY A 51 -19.73 -5.65 7.97
N GLY A 52 -19.04 -6.75 7.70
CA GLY A 52 -18.07 -6.80 6.59
C GLY A 52 -18.73 -6.75 5.20
N PRO A 53 -17.92 -6.65 4.13
CA PRO A 53 -18.43 -6.51 2.75
C PRO A 53 -19.45 -7.56 2.35
N ILE A 54 -19.24 -8.82 2.69
CA ILE A 54 -20.13 -9.94 2.36
C ILE A 54 -21.53 -9.69 2.91
N LYS A 55 -21.61 -9.31 4.20
CA LYS A 55 -22.90 -8.99 4.84
C LYS A 55 -23.53 -7.74 4.22
N ALA A 56 -22.74 -6.72 3.97
CA ALA A 56 -23.21 -5.46 3.41
C ALA A 56 -23.90 -5.65 2.04
N PHE A 57 -23.24 -6.34 1.13
CA PHE A 57 -23.82 -6.67 -0.17
C PHE A 57 -25.02 -7.63 -0.06
N GLY A 58 -24.98 -8.59 0.89
CA GLY A 58 -26.09 -9.48 1.19
C GLY A 58 -27.35 -8.73 1.64
N ASP A 59 -27.22 -7.82 2.60
CA ASP A 59 -28.31 -7.03 3.13
C ASP A 59 -28.90 -6.07 2.07
N CYS A 60 -28.05 -5.40 1.29
CA CYS A 60 -28.49 -4.54 0.19
C CYS A 60 -29.28 -5.32 -0.88
N MET A 61 -28.80 -6.50 -1.26
CA MET A 61 -29.46 -7.32 -2.27
C MET A 61 -30.75 -7.91 -1.76
N GLN A 62 -30.81 -8.24 -0.46
CA GLN A 62 -32.03 -8.72 0.19
C GLN A 62 -33.11 -7.65 0.20
N MET A 63 -32.78 -6.41 0.50
CA MET A 63 -33.73 -5.29 0.49
C MET A 63 -34.28 -5.00 -0.90
N ARG A 64 -33.49 -5.20 -1.95
CA ARG A 64 -33.88 -4.87 -3.32
C ARG A 64 -34.57 -6.02 -4.06
N THR A 65 -34.10 -7.25 -3.89
CA THR A 65 -34.52 -8.42 -4.71
C THR A 65 -34.93 -9.64 -3.89
N GLY A 66 -34.81 -9.58 -2.56
CA GLY A 66 -35.06 -10.73 -1.66
C GLY A 66 -34.01 -11.85 -1.73
N LYS A 67 -32.97 -11.70 -2.53
CA LYS A 67 -31.95 -12.76 -2.78
C LYS A 67 -30.64 -12.48 -2.03
N ARG A 68 -30.63 -12.68 -0.71
CA ARG A 68 -29.44 -12.44 0.15
C ARG A 68 -28.20 -13.19 -0.33
N LYS A 69 -28.31 -14.48 -0.63
CA LYS A 69 -27.19 -15.33 -1.06
C LYS A 69 -26.48 -14.83 -2.32
N ALA A 70 -27.23 -14.25 -3.25
CA ALA A 70 -26.64 -13.65 -4.45
C ALA A 70 -25.80 -12.40 -4.09
N GLY A 71 -26.27 -11.57 -3.17
CA GLY A 71 -25.52 -10.43 -2.65
C GLY A 71 -24.25 -10.84 -1.91
N GLU A 72 -24.32 -11.89 -1.08
CA GLU A 72 -23.16 -12.42 -0.36
C GLU A 72 -22.09 -12.96 -1.34
N ALA A 73 -22.49 -13.63 -2.41
CA ALA A 73 -21.57 -14.10 -3.45
C ALA A 73 -20.88 -12.94 -4.17
N ILE A 74 -21.60 -11.85 -4.47
CA ILE A 74 -21.01 -10.63 -5.04
C ILE A 74 -20.06 -9.97 -4.05
N GLY A 75 -20.44 -9.90 -2.77
CA GLY A 75 -19.61 -9.33 -1.70
C GLY A 75 -18.33 -10.11 -1.42
N PHE A 76 -18.23 -11.37 -1.86
CA PHE A 76 -17.03 -12.18 -1.74
C PHE A 76 -15.91 -11.74 -2.73
N ILE A 77 -16.28 -11.18 -3.88
CA ILE A 77 -15.33 -10.72 -4.90
C ILE A 77 -14.37 -9.65 -4.37
N PRO A 78 -14.83 -8.54 -3.77
CA PRO A 78 -13.92 -7.54 -3.20
C PRO A 78 -13.09 -8.08 -2.04
N VAL A 79 -13.57 -9.06 -1.28
CA VAL A 79 -12.79 -9.71 -0.21
C VAL A 79 -11.63 -10.51 -0.79
N LEU A 80 -11.84 -11.26 -1.87
CA LEU A 80 -10.75 -11.95 -2.57
C LEU A 80 -9.74 -10.98 -3.17
N GLY A 81 -10.21 -9.89 -3.77
CA GLY A 81 -9.34 -8.84 -4.30
C GLY A 81 -8.48 -8.20 -3.20
N SER A 82 -9.09 -7.88 -2.06
CA SER A 82 -8.37 -7.33 -0.90
C SER A 82 -7.36 -8.31 -0.32
N LEU A 83 -7.69 -9.60 -0.28
CA LEU A 83 -6.77 -10.64 0.18
C LEU A 83 -5.56 -10.79 -0.74
N ALA A 84 -5.78 -10.82 -2.05
CA ALA A 84 -4.70 -10.88 -3.03
C ALA A 84 -3.78 -9.65 -2.93
N LEU A 85 -4.38 -8.47 -2.78
CA LEU A 85 -3.65 -7.22 -2.58
C LEU A 85 -2.83 -7.24 -1.28
N ALA A 86 -3.42 -7.71 -0.17
CA ALA A 86 -2.75 -7.82 1.12
C ALA A 86 -1.53 -8.75 1.05
N MET A 87 -1.62 -9.87 0.33
CA MET A 87 -0.47 -10.76 0.12
C MET A 87 0.69 -10.04 -0.60
N GLY A 88 0.40 -9.30 -1.68
CA GLY A 88 1.42 -8.53 -2.39
C GLY A 88 2.04 -7.43 -1.52
N TYR A 89 1.22 -6.68 -0.79
CA TYR A 89 1.72 -5.62 0.11
C TYR A 89 2.56 -6.17 1.26
N THR A 90 2.23 -7.33 1.80
CA THR A 90 3.00 -7.95 2.88
C THR A 90 4.45 -8.22 2.46
N VAL A 91 4.66 -8.66 1.22
CA VAL A 91 6.02 -8.85 0.67
C VAL A 91 6.77 -7.53 0.59
N VAL A 92 6.11 -6.48 0.09
CA VAL A 92 6.71 -5.13 -0.02
C VAL A 92 7.05 -4.55 1.36
N VAL A 93 6.17 -4.72 2.35
CA VAL A 93 6.44 -4.30 3.73
C VAL A 93 7.66 -5.02 4.29
N GLY A 94 7.81 -6.33 4.02
CA GLY A 94 9.03 -7.07 4.39
C GLY A 94 10.30 -6.47 3.76
N TRP A 95 10.25 -6.04 2.50
CA TRP A 95 11.37 -5.34 1.86
C TRP A 95 11.69 -4.01 2.55
N ILE A 96 10.67 -3.23 2.91
CA ILE A 96 10.85 -1.96 3.62
C ILE A 96 11.56 -2.20 4.96
N PHE A 97 11.14 -3.19 5.75
CA PHE A 97 11.81 -3.55 7.01
C PHE A 97 13.28 -3.94 6.79
N LYS A 98 13.56 -4.76 5.78
CA LYS A 98 14.93 -5.15 5.43
C LYS A 98 15.79 -3.94 5.06
N TYR A 99 15.29 -3.09 4.17
CA TYR A 99 16.05 -1.90 3.74
C TYR A 99 16.21 -0.88 4.87
N THR A 100 15.22 -0.73 5.73
CA THR A 100 15.32 0.10 6.93
C THR A 100 16.46 -0.39 7.84
N TYR A 101 16.53 -1.68 8.10
CA TYR A 101 17.63 -2.28 8.86
C TYR A 101 19.00 -2.06 8.19
N LEU A 102 19.07 -2.24 6.87
CA LEU A 102 20.30 -2.04 6.10
C LEU A 102 20.75 -0.57 6.11
N ALA A 103 19.82 0.37 6.11
CA ALA A 103 20.10 1.80 6.23
C ALA A 103 20.65 2.13 7.60
N PHE A 104 20.00 1.70 8.68
CA PHE A 104 20.47 1.92 10.05
C PHE A 104 21.80 1.23 10.36
N SER A 105 22.07 0.06 9.77
CA SER A 105 23.35 -0.65 9.93
C SER A 105 24.49 -0.05 9.12
N GLY A 106 24.26 1.01 8.34
CA GLY A 106 25.27 1.65 7.50
C GLY A 106 25.67 0.85 6.24
N LYS A 107 25.13 -0.35 6.05
CA LYS A 107 25.44 -1.20 4.91
C LYS A 107 25.00 -0.60 3.59
N LEU A 108 23.91 0.17 3.60
CA LEU A 108 23.42 0.87 2.42
C LEU A 108 24.37 2.01 2.02
N SER A 109 24.85 2.77 3.00
CA SER A 109 25.82 3.86 2.76
C SER A 109 27.20 3.33 2.33
N ALA A 110 27.60 2.15 2.80
CA ALA A 110 28.85 1.52 2.40
C ALA A 110 28.91 1.08 0.94
N MET A 111 27.75 0.87 0.29
CA MET A 111 27.69 0.54 -1.13
C MET A 111 27.86 1.76 -2.04
N GLY A 112 27.73 2.99 -1.51
CA GLY A 112 27.85 4.23 -2.28
C GLY A 112 26.95 4.23 -3.54
N ASN A 113 27.53 4.62 -4.67
CA ASN A 113 26.83 4.69 -5.96
C ASN A 113 27.11 3.48 -6.88
N ASP A 114 27.58 2.36 -6.32
CA ASP A 114 27.80 1.16 -7.12
C ASP A 114 26.49 0.49 -7.51
N MET A 115 26.07 0.75 -8.75
CA MET A 115 24.82 0.20 -9.31
C MET A 115 24.81 -1.33 -9.37
N SER A 116 25.98 -1.98 -9.46
CA SER A 116 26.07 -3.45 -9.51
C SER A 116 25.81 -4.05 -8.13
N ALA A 117 26.38 -3.44 -7.07
CA ALA A 117 26.15 -3.85 -5.70
C ALA A 117 24.69 -3.63 -5.27
N ILE A 118 24.10 -2.48 -5.62
CA ILE A 118 22.69 -2.15 -5.37
C ILE A 118 21.77 -3.14 -6.09
N GLY A 119 22.02 -3.41 -7.37
CA GLY A 119 21.25 -4.37 -8.17
C GLY A 119 21.36 -5.80 -7.64
N GLY A 120 22.56 -6.23 -7.23
CA GLY A 120 22.79 -7.53 -6.61
C GLY A 120 22.04 -7.70 -5.27
N MET A 121 22.05 -6.67 -4.44
CA MET A 121 21.29 -6.67 -3.18
C MET A 121 19.79 -6.74 -3.41
N PHE A 122 19.27 -5.98 -4.37
CA PHE A 122 17.87 -6.06 -4.75
C PHE A 122 17.52 -7.45 -5.29
N GLY A 123 18.33 -8.02 -6.18
CA GLY A 123 18.13 -9.37 -6.69
C GLY A 123 18.10 -10.43 -5.61
N SER A 124 19.01 -10.35 -4.63
CA SER A 124 19.02 -11.25 -3.46
C SER A 124 17.78 -11.09 -2.58
N THR A 125 17.27 -9.87 -2.45
CA THR A 125 16.06 -9.58 -1.66
C THR A 125 14.80 -10.06 -2.37
N ALA A 126 14.73 -9.90 -3.68
CA ALA A 126 13.62 -10.33 -4.53
C ALA A 126 13.63 -11.83 -4.85
N SER A 127 14.68 -12.57 -4.44
CA SER A 127 14.75 -14.01 -4.62
C SER A 127 13.70 -14.72 -3.76
N THR A 128 13.35 -15.95 -4.12
CA THR A 128 12.24 -16.73 -3.56
C THR A 128 12.25 -16.84 -2.03
N PHE A 129 13.42 -16.84 -1.39
CA PHE A 129 13.56 -16.93 0.07
C PHE A 129 14.34 -15.77 0.69
N GLY A 130 14.79 -14.80 -0.10
CA GLY A 130 15.67 -13.73 0.36
C GLY A 130 15.03 -12.72 1.32
N ASN A 131 13.70 -12.75 1.46
CA ASN A 131 12.94 -11.82 2.29
C ASN A 131 12.10 -12.49 3.37
N ASN A 132 12.10 -13.82 3.48
CA ASN A 132 11.16 -14.54 4.35
C ASN A 132 11.25 -14.14 5.83
N MET A 133 12.45 -13.96 6.37
CA MET A 133 12.62 -13.55 7.76
C MET A 133 12.01 -12.17 8.01
N TRP A 134 12.28 -11.22 7.12
CA TRP A 134 11.75 -9.87 7.21
C TRP A 134 10.25 -9.80 6.98
N LEU A 135 9.72 -10.67 6.13
CA LEU A 135 8.29 -10.83 5.93
C LEU A 135 7.61 -11.33 7.20
N ILE A 136 8.18 -12.32 7.89
CA ILE A 136 7.64 -12.82 9.16
C ILE A 136 7.65 -11.72 10.22
N ILE A 137 8.75 -10.96 10.34
CA ILE A 137 8.84 -9.81 11.26
C ILE A 137 7.75 -8.79 10.95
N ALA A 138 7.58 -8.42 9.67
CA ALA A 138 6.56 -7.48 9.22
C ALA A 138 5.15 -7.99 9.55
N MET A 139 4.87 -9.28 9.33
CA MET A 139 3.60 -9.90 9.68
C MET A 139 3.32 -9.85 11.18
N VAL A 140 4.32 -10.18 12.01
CA VAL A 140 4.18 -10.14 13.47
C VAL A 140 3.89 -8.73 13.95
N VAL A 141 4.66 -7.74 13.47
CA VAL A 141 4.43 -6.32 13.83
C VAL A 141 3.02 -5.87 13.41
N THR A 142 2.61 -6.19 12.20
CA THR A 142 1.27 -5.85 11.71
C THR A 142 0.18 -6.54 12.53
N ALA A 143 0.35 -7.83 12.86
CA ALA A 143 -0.59 -8.58 13.67
C ALA A 143 -0.72 -8.00 15.09
N VAL A 144 0.39 -7.59 15.71
CA VAL A 144 0.39 -6.92 17.02
C VAL A 144 -0.38 -5.61 16.96
N ILE A 145 -0.12 -4.76 15.95
CA ILE A 145 -0.83 -3.49 15.78
C ILE A 145 -2.33 -3.73 15.59
N MET A 146 -2.71 -4.72 14.79
CA MET A 146 -4.11 -5.08 14.57
C MET A 146 -4.77 -5.67 15.82
N ALA A 147 -4.05 -6.48 16.60
CA ALA A 147 -4.56 -7.07 17.84
C ALA A 147 -4.88 -6.00 18.92
N LEU A 148 -4.20 -4.86 18.89
CA LEU A 148 -4.49 -3.71 19.74
C LEU A 148 -5.80 -2.98 19.34
N GLY A 149 -6.42 -3.37 18.24
CA GLY A 149 -7.66 -2.82 17.73
C GLY A 149 -7.49 -1.49 16.97
N ILE A 150 -8.61 -0.94 16.51
CA ILE A 150 -8.61 0.26 15.67
C ILE A 150 -8.11 1.48 16.43
N ALA A 151 -8.72 1.77 17.59
CA ALA A 151 -8.40 2.96 18.39
C ALA A 151 -7.07 2.84 19.14
N GLY A 152 -6.73 1.63 19.63
CA GLY A 152 -5.51 1.39 20.41
C GLY A 152 -4.26 1.14 19.54
N GLY A 153 -4.43 0.53 18.38
CA GLY A 153 -3.33 0.11 17.50
C GLY A 153 -3.22 0.97 16.25
N ILE A 154 -4.16 0.80 15.31
CA ILE A 154 -4.08 1.40 13.97
C ILE A 154 -4.11 2.93 14.04
N GLU A 155 -4.99 3.52 14.84
CA GLU A 155 -5.10 4.98 14.97
C GLU A 155 -3.85 5.59 15.59
N LYS A 156 -3.29 4.97 16.66
CA LYS A 156 -2.05 5.44 17.28
C LYS A 156 -0.85 5.31 16.35
N ALA A 157 -0.73 4.18 15.64
CA ALA A 157 0.32 3.99 14.65
C ALA A 157 0.25 5.06 13.56
N ASN A 158 -0.94 5.32 13.01
CA ASN A 158 -1.13 6.35 11.99
C ASN A 158 -0.83 7.77 12.49
N LYS A 159 -1.21 8.12 13.73
CA LYS A 159 -0.90 9.42 14.33
C LYS A 159 0.60 9.71 14.42
N VAL A 160 1.44 8.68 14.53
CA VAL A 160 2.90 8.83 14.54
C VAL A 160 3.47 8.73 13.13
N MET A 161 3.03 7.75 12.34
CA MET A 161 3.62 7.46 11.03
C MET A 161 3.31 8.54 10.00
N MET A 162 2.09 9.12 10.01
CA MET A 162 1.71 10.16 9.05
C MET A 162 2.53 11.45 9.18
N PRO A 163 2.65 12.07 10.38
CA PRO A 163 3.52 13.24 10.52
C PRO A 163 4.98 12.95 10.20
N LEU A 164 5.48 11.77 10.61
CA LEU A 164 6.85 11.35 10.32
C LEU A 164 7.09 11.27 8.80
N LEU A 165 6.16 10.67 8.05
CA LEU A 165 6.24 10.58 6.60
C LEU A 165 6.28 11.97 5.96
N PHE A 166 5.44 12.92 6.40
CA PHE A 166 5.45 14.29 5.90
C PHE A 166 6.76 15.01 6.20
N ILE A 167 7.29 14.88 7.42
CA ILE A 167 8.57 15.48 7.81
C ILE A 167 9.70 14.92 6.95
N MET A 168 9.74 13.62 6.75
CA MET A 168 10.74 12.97 5.90
C MET A 168 10.63 13.42 4.44
N PHE A 169 9.40 13.55 3.92
CA PHE A 169 9.17 13.97 2.54
C PHE A 169 9.58 15.42 2.30
N VAL A 170 9.21 16.31 3.22
CA VAL A 170 9.62 17.74 3.17
C VAL A 170 11.13 17.86 3.36
N GLY A 171 11.72 17.13 4.31
CA GLY A 171 13.15 17.12 4.54
C GLY A 171 13.94 16.65 3.32
N LEU A 172 13.46 15.62 2.64
CA LEU A 172 14.06 15.15 1.39
C LEU A 172 13.93 16.19 0.27
N GLY A 173 12.79 16.84 0.16
CA GLY A 173 12.57 17.90 -0.83
C GLY A 173 13.43 19.17 -0.60
N ILE A 174 13.80 19.45 0.64
CA ILE A 174 14.73 20.54 0.97
C ILE A 174 16.19 20.13 0.72
N TYR A 175 16.51 18.85 0.90
CA TYR A 175 17.86 18.33 0.74
C TYR A 175 18.29 18.18 -0.73
N ILE A 176 17.36 17.96 -1.65
CA ILE A 176 17.60 17.85 -3.10
C ILE A 176 17.57 19.24 -3.74
#